data_a45bd24786507211d3b7a75fcbe1e657
#
_entry.id   a45bd24786507211d3b7a75fcbe1e657
#
_cell.length_a   1.000
_cell.length_b   1.000
_cell.length_c   1.000
_cell.angle_alpha   90.00
_cell.angle_beta   90.00
_cell.angle_gamma   90.00
#
_symmetry.space_group_name_H-M   'P 1'
#
loop_
_entity.id
_entity.type
_entity.pdbx_description
1 polymer ?
#
loop_
_entity_poly.entity_id
_entity_poly.type
_entity_poly.pdbx_seq_one_letter_code
_entity_poly.pdbx_strand_id
1 'polypeptide(L)'
;MPQTRVSIFDTTLRDGEQSPGCSMNLTEKVRMANKLQDLGVDIIEAGFPIASEGDFAAVRAVAAQCQNVKVAALARTAEQDVARAAEALKYASHPRIHTFVATSDIHLEHKLKKTRTEVIEMTRAAVRQARDYAEEVEFSAEDATRSDVDYLCEVLDVAVEAGASVLNVPDTVGYTTPVEFTRLVQQVRKRVVRDRDVIISVHCHNDLGLAVANSLAAIEAGARQVECTINGIGERAGNASLEEIVMALHVRADRLPFETGIKTTELYPASQLLSNIVGFDVQPNKAIVGRNAFAHEAGIHQHGVINNPLCYEIMTPESVGVTANSLVLGKHSGRHALALRYMELGYDITPAELDVAYKSFTNLADRKKRIYDQDLISLLSSTARAAA
;
A
#
# COMPACT_ATOMS: atom_id res chain seq x y z
N MET A 1 -24.00 7.34 -9.95
CA MET A 1 -24.22 7.70 -8.53
C MET A 1 -22.95 8.38 -8.05
N PRO A 2 -22.99 9.35 -7.13
CA PRO A 2 -21.79 9.90 -6.55
C PRO A 2 -21.01 8.76 -5.86
N GLN A 3 -19.69 8.73 -6.06
CA GLN A 3 -18.82 7.73 -5.42
C GLN A 3 -18.71 8.03 -3.93
N THR A 4 -18.61 6.97 -3.13
CA THR A 4 -18.41 7.09 -1.68
C THR A 4 -16.91 7.18 -1.39
N ARG A 5 -16.50 8.20 -0.63
CA ARG A 5 -15.09 8.35 -0.25
C ARG A 5 -14.62 7.28 0.70
N VAL A 6 -13.42 6.76 0.44
CA VAL A 6 -12.63 5.90 1.33
C VAL A 6 -11.33 6.62 1.66
N SER A 7 -11.06 6.80 2.94
CA SER A 7 -9.83 7.43 3.42
C SER A 7 -8.67 6.43 3.38
N ILE A 8 -7.52 6.90 2.90
CA ILE A 8 -6.27 6.16 2.92
C ILE A 8 -5.43 6.60 4.11
N PHE A 9 -5.21 5.67 5.02
CA PHE A 9 -4.34 5.81 6.17
C PHE A 9 -3.02 5.09 5.84
N ASP A 10 -1.97 5.85 5.61
CA ASP A 10 -0.66 5.28 5.32
C ASP A 10 0.12 5.02 6.60
N THR A 11 0.53 3.78 6.81
CA THR A 11 1.35 3.35 7.95
C THR A 11 2.77 2.92 7.54
N THR A 12 3.26 3.37 6.39
CA THR A 12 4.63 3.08 5.90
C THR A 12 5.69 3.50 6.92
N LEU A 13 5.50 4.64 7.61
CA LEU A 13 6.45 5.20 8.57
C LEU A 13 6.33 4.61 9.99
N ARG A 14 5.36 3.70 10.23
CA ARG A 14 5.19 3.02 11.51
C ARG A 14 5.28 1.50 11.34
N ASP A 15 4.24 0.83 10.79
CA ASP A 15 4.23 -0.63 10.59
C ASP A 15 5.18 -1.03 9.44
N GLY A 16 5.19 -0.24 8.37
CA GLY A 16 6.06 -0.47 7.24
C GLY A 16 7.54 -0.53 7.62
N GLU A 17 8.02 0.43 8.42
CA GLU A 17 9.42 0.45 8.83
C GLU A 17 9.81 -0.62 9.86
N GLN A 18 8.81 -1.27 10.51
CA GLN A 18 9.06 -2.40 11.40
C GLN A 18 9.45 -3.66 10.65
N SER A 19 9.29 -3.69 9.32
CA SER A 19 9.83 -4.74 8.48
C SER A 19 11.36 -4.79 8.58
N PRO A 20 11.96 -5.98 8.75
CA PRO A 20 13.43 -6.10 8.79
C PRO A 20 14.10 -5.47 7.57
N GLY A 21 14.99 -4.50 7.80
CA GLY A 21 15.70 -3.77 6.77
C GLY A 21 14.99 -2.50 6.26
N CYS A 22 13.79 -2.18 6.74
CA CYS A 22 13.03 -0.99 6.31
C CYS A 22 13.12 0.20 7.29
N SER A 23 13.92 0.12 8.35
CA SER A 23 14.07 1.23 9.30
C SER A 23 14.57 2.50 8.63
N MET A 24 13.98 3.63 8.97
CA MET A 24 14.27 4.94 8.38
C MET A 24 14.84 5.90 9.43
N ASN A 25 15.83 6.67 9.07
CA ASN A 25 16.27 7.79 9.88
C ASN A 25 15.30 8.99 9.78
N LEU A 26 15.49 9.99 10.64
CA LEU A 26 14.61 11.16 10.70
C LEU A 26 14.47 11.87 9.34
N THR A 27 15.56 12.07 8.61
CA THR A 27 15.54 12.76 7.31
C THR A 27 14.77 11.95 6.26
N GLU A 28 14.94 10.64 6.26
CA GLU A 28 14.22 9.71 5.37
C GLU A 28 12.72 9.69 5.70
N LYS A 29 12.34 9.64 6.98
CA LYS A 29 10.93 9.71 7.41
C LYS A 29 10.27 11.02 6.96
N VAL A 30 10.91 12.16 7.17
CA VAL A 30 10.40 13.46 6.73
C VAL A 30 10.27 13.52 5.20
N ARG A 31 11.25 13.00 4.47
CA ARG A 31 11.21 12.95 3.00
C ARG A 31 10.07 12.06 2.50
N MET A 32 9.88 10.90 3.12
CA MET A 32 8.78 10.01 2.75
C MET A 32 7.42 10.59 3.15
N ALA A 33 7.30 11.23 4.32
CA ALA A 33 6.08 11.90 4.76
C ALA A 33 5.63 13.01 3.80
N ASN A 34 6.57 13.83 3.32
CA ASN A 34 6.27 14.84 2.29
C ASN A 34 5.75 14.19 1.00
N LYS A 35 6.37 13.07 0.57
CA LYS A 35 5.91 12.32 -0.60
C LYS A 35 4.51 11.74 -0.42
N LEU A 36 4.19 11.23 0.76
CA LEU A 36 2.85 10.73 1.10
C LEU A 36 1.81 11.85 1.08
N GLN A 37 2.15 13.03 1.61
CA GLN A 37 1.29 14.22 1.53
C GLN A 37 1.06 14.63 0.06
N ASP A 38 2.10 14.65 -0.78
CA ASP A 38 2.00 15.00 -2.21
C ASP A 38 1.19 13.96 -3.00
N LEU A 39 1.30 12.68 -2.65
CA LEU A 39 0.50 11.57 -3.15
C LEU A 39 -0.98 11.75 -2.83
N GLY A 40 -1.30 12.42 -1.73
CA GLY A 40 -2.67 12.73 -1.33
C GLY A 40 -3.29 11.70 -0.39
N VAL A 41 -2.48 11.07 0.49
CA VAL A 41 -3.03 10.25 1.58
C VAL A 41 -3.83 11.12 2.55
N ASP A 42 -4.85 10.56 3.17
CA ASP A 42 -5.69 11.28 4.11
C ASP A 42 -5.05 11.38 5.51
N ILE A 43 -4.33 10.32 5.90
CA ILE A 43 -3.65 10.23 7.19
C ILE A 43 -2.27 9.60 7.01
N ILE A 44 -1.26 10.12 7.71
CA ILE A 44 0.08 9.54 7.84
C ILE A 44 0.28 9.09 9.29
N GLU A 45 0.49 7.80 9.51
CA GLU A 45 0.94 7.30 10.82
C GLU A 45 2.46 7.44 10.90
N ALA A 46 2.91 8.45 11.65
CA ALA A 46 4.30 8.90 11.61
C ALA A 46 5.27 8.04 12.44
N GLY A 47 4.74 7.22 13.35
CA GLY A 47 5.56 6.33 14.18
C GLY A 47 4.97 6.03 15.56
N PHE A 48 5.83 5.53 16.47
CA PHE A 48 5.48 5.11 17.82
C PHE A 48 6.35 5.88 18.86
N PRO A 49 5.95 7.07 19.30
CA PRO A 49 6.79 8.02 20.03
C PRO A 49 7.38 7.51 21.36
N ILE A 50 6.77 6.53 21.99
CA ILE A 50 7.28 5.95 23.25
C ILE A 50 8.40 4.92 23.02
N ALA A 51 8.57 4.43 21.79
CA ALA A 51 9.54 3.38 21.48
C ALA A 51 10.99 3.86 21.67
N SER A 52 11.28 5.11 21.27
CA SER A 52 12.60 5.72 21.43
C SER A 52 12.55 7.24 21.31
N GLU A 53 13.63 7.93 21.73
CA GLU A 53 13.78 9.38 21.49
C GLU A 53 13.89 9.70 19.99
N GLY A 54 14.43 8.79 19.19
CA GLY A 54 14.49 8.91 17.72
C GLY A 54 13.10 8.89 17.09
N ASP A 55 12.25 7.95 17.50
CA ASP A 55 10.85 7.88 17.04
C ASP A 55 10.05 9.10 17.47
N PHE A 56 10.22 9.55 18.72
CA PHE A 56 9.60 10.79 19.19
C PHE A 56 10.00 11.98 18.33
N ALA A 57 11.30 12.15 18.09
CA ALA A 57 11.83 13.26 17.29
C ALA A 57 11.32 13.18 15.83
N ALA A 58 11.23 11.99 15.26
CA ALA A 58 10.72 11.77 13.91
C ALA A 58 9.23 12.11 13.79
N VAL A 59 8.39 11.62 14.70
CA VAL A 59 6.94 11.95 14.72
C VAL A 59 6.75 13.45 14.87
N ARG A 60 7.50 14.09 15.77
CA ARG A 60 7.44 15.55 15.97
C ARG A 60 7.86 16.33 14.71
N ALA A 61 8.88 15.86 14.00
CA ALA A 61 9.33 16.49 12.76
C ALA A 61 8.29 16.35 11.63
N VAL A 62 7.71 15.16 11.46
CA VAL A 62 6.62 14.91 10.51
C VAL A 62 5.40 15.78 10.86
N ALA A 63 5.00 15.83 12.12
CA ALA A 63 3.90 16.65 12.60
C ALA A 63 4.10 18.15 12.32
N ALA A 64 5.34 18.65 12.45
CA ALA A 64 5.67 20.04 12.13
C ALA A 64 5.73 20.34 10.64
N GLN A 65 6.08 19.36 9.81
CA GLN A 65 6.29 19.52 8.37
C GLN A 65 5.03 19.29 7.54
N CYS A 66 4.23 18.26 7.88
CA CYS A 66 3.07 17.82 7.10
C CYS A 66 1.78 18.49 7.62
N GLN A 67 1.45 19.67 7.10
CA GLN A 67 0.35 20.50 7.60
C GLN A 67 -0.98 20.31 6.84
N ASN A 68 -0.95 19.71 5.64
CA ASN A 68 -2.13 19.52 4.78
C ASN A 68 -2.68 18.09 4.81
N VAL A 69 -2.26 17.30 5.77
CA VAL A 69 -2.66 15.89 5.98
C VAL A 69 -2.83 15.67 7.49
N LYS A 70 -3.67 14.71 7.86
CA LYS A 70 -3.74 14.29 9.26
C LYS A 70 -2.49 13.51 9.63
N VAL A 71 -1.92 13.80 10.80
CA VAL A 71 -0.77 13.05 11.31
C VAL A 71 -1.20 12.26 12.52
N ALA A 72 -1.01 10.95 12.46
CA ALA A 72 -1.32 10.02 13.54
C ALA A 72 -0.04 9.53 14.22
N ALA A 73 -0.14 9.22 15.50
CA ALA A 73 0.91 8.55 16.26
C ALA A 73 0.32 7.40 17.08
N LEU A 74 1.02 6.26 17.07
CA LEU A 74 0.61 5.06 17.79
C LEU A 74 0.89 5.19 19.28
N ALA A 75 -0.03 4.69 20.11
CA ALA A 75 0.09 4.61 21.57
C ALA A 75 -0.58 3.34 22.09
N ARG A 76 0.08 2.60 22.99
CA ARG A 76 -0.61 1.57 23.75
C ARG A 76 -1.62 2.23 24.70
N THR A 77 -2.54 1.43 25.26
CA THR A 77 -3.50 1.86 26.29
C THR A 77 -2.83 2.13 27.65
N ALA A 78 -1.68 2.78 27.63
CA ALA A 78 -0.94 3.20 28.82
C ALA A 78 -0.87 4.74 28.87
N GLU A 79 -1.10 5.33 30.04
CA GLU A 79 -1.16 6.78 30.22
C GLU A 79 0.07 7.51 29.65
N GLN A 80 1.26 6.97 29.90
CA GLN A 80 2.51 7.57 29.43
C GLN A 80 2.65 7.50 27.90
N ASP A 81 2.17 6.43 27.27
CA ASP A 81 2.23 6.28 25.82
C ASP A 81 1.32 7.32 25.13
N VAL A 82 0.10 7.48 25.62
CA VAL A 82 -0.87 8.46 25.10
C VAL A 82 -0.35 9.89 25.29
N ALA A 83 0.19 10.21 26.45
CA ALA A 83 0.78 11.53 26.72
C ALA A 83 1.99 11.81 25.82
N ARG A 84 2.85 10.81 25.59
CA ARG A 84 4.02 10.91 24.70
C ARG A 84 3.64 11.12 23.25
N ALA A 85 2.59 10.42 22.78
CA ALA A 85 2.03 10.61 21.44
C ALA A 85 1.46 12.04 21.28
N ALA A 86 0.70 12.50 22.25
CA ALA A 86 0.15 13.86 22.25
C ALA A 86 1.25 14.93 22.19
N GLU A 87 2.31 14.77 22.98
CA GLU A 87 3.45 15.69 22.97
C GLU A 87 4.16 15.72 21.60
N ALA A 88 4.36 14.57 20.98
CA ALA A 88 4.98 14.46 19.66
C ALA A 88 4.13 15.11 18.56
N LEU A 89 2.80 15.00 18.66
CA LEU A 89 1.83 15.55 17.70
C LEU A 89 1.52 17.05 17.90
N LYS A 90 2.09 17.70 18.92
CA LYS A 90 1.76 19.09 19.31
C LYS A 90 1.81 20.11 18.16
N TYR A 91 2.60 19.86 17.12
CA TYR A 91 2.77 20.77 15.98
C TYR A 91 1.97 20.34 14.73
N ALA A 92 1.22 19.25 14.80
CA ALA A 92 0.33 18.86 13.71
C ALA A 92 -0.88 19.78 13.63
N SER A 93 -1.28 20.20 12.42
CA SER A 93 -2.52 20.96 12.21
C SER A 93 -3.76 20.08 12.48
N HIS A 94 -3.66 18.80 12.19
CA HIS A 94 -4.73 17.83 12.35
C HIS A 94 -4.19 16.57 13.05
N PRO A 95 -3.99 16.61 14.38
CA PRO A 95 -3.45 15.47 15.12
C PRO A 95 -4.48 14.37 15.30
N ARG A 96 -4.05 13.11 15.20
CA ARG A 96 -4.83 11.93 15.57
C ARG A 96 -4.02 11.06 16.53
N ILE A 97 -4.59 10.68 17.65
CA ILE A 97 -3.99 9.65 18.51
C ILE A 97 -4.59 8.31 18.13
N HIS A 98 -3.72 7.37 17.75
CA HIS A 98 -4.07 6.00 17.45
C HIS A 98 -3.70 5.11 18.64
N THR A 99 -4.67 4.67 19.43
CA THR A 99 -4.42 3.80 20.57
C THR A 99 -4.93 2.39 20.31
N PHE A 100 -4.27 1.38 20.90
CA PHE A 100 -4.59 -0.02 20.65
C PHE A 100 -4.40 -0.90 21.87
N VAL A 101 -5.17 -1.98 21.92
CA VAL A 101 -4.98 -3.11 22.83
C VAL A 101 -5.46 -4.39 22.16
N ALA A 102 -4.81 -5.50 22.46
CA ALA A 102 -5.23 -6.79 21.91
C ALA A 102 -6.50 -7.31 22.58
N THR A 103 -7.36 -7.96 21.77
CA THR A 103 -8.67 -8.44 22.21
C THR A 103 -8.86 -9.96 22.10
N SER A 104 -7.94 -10.67 21.41
CA SER A 104 -8.02 -12.14 21.35
C SER A 104 -7.56 -12.81 22.65
N ASP A 105 -8.21 -13.90 23.02
CA ASP A 105 -7.90 -14.63 24.25
C ASP A 105 -6.43 -15.09 24.31
N ILE A 106 -5.84 -15.48 23.18
CA ILE A 106 -4.43 -15.84 23.11
C ILE A 106 -3.51 -14.67 23.50
N HIS A 107 -3.84 -13.44 23.10
CA HIS A 107 -3.07 -12.26 23.48
C HIS A 107 -3.34 -11.84 24.93
N LEU A 108 -4.58 -11.95 25.39
CA LEU A 108 -4.93 -11.66 26.78
C LEU A 108 -4.13 -12.55 27.73
N GLU A 109 -4.10 -13.86 27.46
CA GLU A 109 -3.42 -14.85 28.30
C GLU A 109 -1.90 -14.75 28.24
N HIS A 110 -1.32 -14.73 27.02
CA HIS A 110 0.12 -14.93 26.85
C HIS A 110 0.92 -13.62 26.75
N LYS A 111 0.33 -12.56 26.13
CA LYS A 111 1.02 -11.28 25.90
C LYS A 111 0.70 -10.26 26.99
N LEU A 112 -0.57 -10.00 27.25
CA LEU A 112 -1.01 -8.95 28.15
C LEU A 112 -1.07 -9.42 29.62
N LYS A 113 -1.40 -10.68 29.85
CA LYS A 113 -1.70 -11.27 31.18
C LYS A 113 -2.79 -10.47 31.89
N LYS A 114 -3.88 -10.21 31.15
CA LYS A 114 -5.00 -9.39 31.56
C LYS A 114 -6.32 -10.11 31.33
N THR A 115 -7.29 -9.81 32.16
CA THR A 115 -8.67 -10.25 32.00
C THR A 115 -9.38 -9.39 30.94
N ARG A 116 -10.47 -9.89 30.38
CA ARG A 116 -11.35 -9.14 29.47
C ARG A 116 -11.85 -7.84 30.10
N THR A 117 -12.22 -7.86 31.38
CA THR A 117 -12.68 -6.68 32.12
C THR A 117 -11.58 -5.62 32.25
N GLU A 118 -10.34 -6.03 32.58
CA GLU A 118 -9.22 -5.09 32.68
C GLU A 118 -8.96 -4.40 31.33
N VAL A 119 -9.04 -5.14 30.21
CA VAL A 119 -8.84 -4.57 28.87
C VAL A 119 -9.95 -3.57 28.52
N ILE A 120 -11.19 -3.81 28.90
CA ILE A 120 -12.31 -2.87 28.76
C ILE A 120 -11.99 -1.55 29.50
N GLU A 121 -11.54 -1.63 30.74
CA GLU A 121 -11.20 -0.42 31.51
C GLU A 121 -9.96 0.31 30.95
N MET A 122 -8.95 -0.43 30.50
CA MET A 122 -7.78 0.14 29.81
C MET A 122 -8.21 0.89 28.53
N THR A 123 -9.09 0.31 27.73
CA THR A 123 -9.65 0.93 26.53
C THR A 123 -10.37 2.25 26.88
N ARG A 124 -11.26 2.20 27.85
CA ARG A 124 -12.04 3.36 28.33
C ARG A 124 -11.12 4.50 28.77
N ALA A 125 -10.13 4.19 29.61
CA ALA A 125 -9.20 5.17 30.16
C ALA A 125 -8.34 5.81 29.06
N ALA A 126 -7.72 5.00 28.21
CA ALA A 126 -6.82 5.48 27.17
C ALA A 126 -7.54 6.32 26.11
N VAL A 127 -8.73 5.91 25.67
CA VAL A 127 -9.51 6.68 24.67
C VAL A 127 -9.96 8.01 25.27
N ARG A 128 -10.43 8.05 26.52
CA ARG A 128 -10.78 9.32 27.20
C ARG A 128 -9.59 10.26 27.29
N GLN A 129 -8.44 9.73 27.74
CA GLN A 129 -7.22 10.52 27.81
C GLN A 129 -6.79 11.05 26.43
N ALA A 130 -6.85 10.22 25.39
CA ALA A 130 -6.52 10.63 24.02
C ALA A 130 -7.44 11.75 23.53
N ARG A 131 -8.74 11.71 23.89
CA ARG A 131 -9.71 12.77 23.57
C ARG A 131 -9.40 14.12 24.24
N ASP A 132 -8.72 14.13 25.37
CA ASP A 132 -8.29 15.37 26.01
C ASP A 132 -7.20 16.10 25.21
N TYR A 133 -6.51 15.39 24.33
CA TYR A 133 -5.41 15.91 23.51
C TYR A 133 -5.71 16.08 22.01
N ALA A 134 -6.62 15.28 21.46
CA ALA A 134 -6.94 15.29 20.03
C ALA A 134 -8.45 15.17 19.79
N GLU A 135 -8.96 15.89 18.78
CA GLU A 135 -10.37 15.80 18.37
C GLU A 135 -10.68 14.45 17.72
N GLU A 136 -9.72 13.86 17.05
CA GLU A 136 -9.86 12.53 16.45
C GLU A 136 -9.04 11.49 17.21
N VAL A 137 -9.70 10.43 17.63
CA VAL A 137 -9.07 9.25 18.25
C VAL A 137 -9.45 8.02 17.46
N GLU A 138 -8.44 7.29 17.02
CA GLU A 138 -8.58 5.96 16.44
C GLU A 138 -8.27 4.89 17.50
N PHE A 139 -9.13 3.90 17.60
CA PHE A 139 -8.93 2.77 18.48
C PHE A 139 -8.84 1.47 17.68
N SER A 140 -7.74 0.74 17.85
CA SER A 140 -7.51 -0.58 17.25
C SER A 140 -7.72 -1.71 18.25
N ALA A 141 -8.61 -2.63 17.93
CA ALA A 141 -8.75 -3.90 18.64
C ALA A 141 -7.76 -4.92 18.05
N GLU A 142 -6.48 -4.89 18.49
CA GLU A 142 -5.44 -5.77 17.94
C GLU A 142 -5.90 -7.24 17.98
N ASP A 143 -5.65 -7.96 16.86
CA ASP A 143 -6.05 -9.36 16.66
C ASP A 143 -7.56 -9.58 16.62
N ALA A 144 -8.31 -8.62 16.08
CA ALA A 144 -9.77 -8.63 16.02
C ALA A 144 -10.32 -9.87 15.31
N THR A 145 -9.64 -10.35 14.27
CA THR A 145 -10.08 -11.51 13.48
C THR A 145 -10.03 -12.84 14.22
N ARG A 146 -9.27 -12.93 15.33
CA ARG A 146 -9.20 -14.10 16.20
C ARG A 146 -9.88 -13.88 17.57
N SER A 147 -10.51 -12.73 17.76
CA SER A 147 -11.23 -12.39 18.98
C SER A 147 -12.63 -13.01 18.99
N ASP A 148 -13.15 -13.31 20.19
CA ASP A 148 -14.57 -13.58 20.37
C ASP A 148 -15.37 -12.36 19.90
N VAL A 149 -16.34 -12.55 19.00
CA VAL A 149 -17.04 -11.44 18.33
C VAL A 149 -17.91 -10.63 19.29
N ASP A 150 -18.49 -11.28 20.33
CA ASP A 150 -19.31 -10.58 21.30
C ASP A 150 -18.44 -9.67 22.17
N TYR A 151 -17.32 -10.18 22.64
CA TYR A 151 -16.33 -9.42 23.39
C TYR A 151 -15.68 -8.31 22.55
N LEU A 152 -15.32 -8.59 21.29
CA LEU A 152 -14.80 -7.57 20.37
C LEU A 152 -15.77 -6.40 20.24
N CYS A 153 -17.06 -6.70 20.01
CA CYS A 153 -18.10 -5.66 19.91
C CYS A 153 -18.26 -4.88 21.22
N GLU A 154 -18.13 -5.52 22.38
CA GLU A 154 -18.18 -4.85 23.67
C GLU A 154 -17.02 -3.87 23.85
N VAL A 155 -15.78 -4.28 23.54
CA VAL A 155 -14.59 -3.40 23.60
C VAL A 155 -14.71 -2.21 22.64
N LEU A 156 -15.14 -2.46 21.41
CA LEU A 156 -15.34 -1.39 20.42
C LEU A 156 -16.46 -0.43 20.81
N ASP A 157 -17.54 -0.92 21.41
CA ASP A 157 -18.65 -0.09 21.92
C ASP A 157 -18.17 0.83 23.03
N VAL A 158 -17.38 0.30 23.97
CA VAL A 158 -16.73 1.06 25.05
C VAL A 158 -15.76 2.13 24.49
N ALA A 159 -15.02 1.81 23.44
CA ALA A 159 -14.14 2.78 22.79
C ALA A 159 -14.95 3.96 22.21
N VAL A 160 -16.08 3.68 21.54
CA VAL A 160 -16.97 4.75 21.02
C VAL A 160 -17.58 5.59 22.16
N GLU A 161 -18.05 4.94 23.23
CA GLU A 161 -18.58 5.64 24.41
C GLU A 161 -17.52 6.53 25.09
N ALA A 162 -16.26 6.12 25.03
CA ALA A 162 -15.13 6.90 25.55
C ALA A 162 -14.71 8.05 24.61
N GLY A 163 -15.15 8.07 23.35
CA GLY A 163 -14.94 9.14 22.41
C GLY A 163 -14.11 8.80 21.16
N ALA A 164 -13.87 7.52 20.88
CA ALA A 164 -13.24 7.12 19.62
C ALA A 164 -14.14 7.48 18.43
N SER A 165 -13.59 8.15 17.43
CA SER A 165 -14.27 8.51 16.17
C SER A 165 -13.95 7.52 15.05
N VAL A 166 -12.90 6.71 15.19
CA VAL A 166 -12.50 5.67 14.23
C VAL A 166 -12.24 4.38 14.99
N LEU A 167 -12.83 3.29 14.49
CA LEU A 167 -12.66 1.94 15.01
C LEU A 167 -11.90 1.11 13.97
N ASN A 168 -10.68 0.71 14.28
CA ASN A 168 -9.91 -0.15 13.42
C ASN A 168 -10.07 -1.62 13.81
N VAL A 169 -10.37 -2.43 12.79
CA VAL A 169 -10.58 -3.88 12.89
C VAL A 169 -9.43 -4.57 12.15
N PRO A 170 -8.31 -4.93 12.84
CA PRO A 170 -7.16 -5.49 12.17
C PRO A 170 -7.21 -7.01 12.01
N ASP A 171 -6.80 -7.48 10.83
CA ASP A 171 -6.35 -8.85 10.58
C ASP A 171 -4.84 -8.93 10.84
N THR A 172 -4.49 -8.91 12.13
CA THR A 172 -3.12 -8.73 12.62
C THR A 172 -2.15 -9.81 12.17
N VAL A 173 -2.63 -11.03 11.96
CA VAL A 173 -1.78 -12.16 11.53
C VAL A 173 -2.08 -12.61 10.09
N GLY A 174 -2.89 -11.85 9.36
CA GLY A 174 -3.15 -12.07 7.93
C GLY A 174 -3.76 -13.43 7.62
N TYR A 175 -4.68 -13.91 8.45
CA TYR A 175 -5.16 -15.28 8.37
C TYR A 175 -6.62 -15.39 7.90
N THR A 176 -7.36 -14.30 7.89
CA THR A 176 -8.78 -14.33 7.51
C THR A 176 -8.98 -14.33 6.00
N THR A 177 -10.11 -14.84 5.55
CA THR A 177 -10.52 -14.80 4.15
C THR A 177 -11.47 -13.62 3.89
N PRO A 178 -11.63 -13.13 2.62
CA PRO A 178 -12.52 -12.02 2.33
C PRO A 178 -13.96 -12.22 2.81
N VAL A 179 -14.48 -13.44 2.74
CA VAL A 179 -15.86 -13.75 3.18
C VAL A 179 -16.01 -13.66 4.70
N GLU A 180 -15.03 -14.16 5.43
CA GLU A 180 -15.01 -14.09 6.90
C GLU A 180 -14.86 -12.64 7.36
N PHE A 181 -13.95 -11.89 6.74
CA PHE A 181 -13.70 -10.51 7.07
C PHE A 181 -14.91 -9.61 6.77
N THR A 182 -15.57 -9.82 5.61
CA THR A 182 -16.85 -9.18 5.30
C THR A 182 -17.87 -9.38 6.43
N ARG A 183 -18.05 -10.62 6.90
CA ARG A 183 -19.00 -10.93 7.99
C ARG A 183 -18.64 -10.22 9.29
N LEU A 184 -17.36 -10.18 9.64
CA LEU A 184 -16.89 -9.51 10.85
C LEU A 184 -17.17 -8.00 10.78
N VAL A 185 -16.79 -7.33 9.69
CA VAL A 185 -17.04 -5.90 9.49
C VAL A 185 -18.54 -5.57 9.52
N GLN A 186 -19.37 -6.40 8.88
CA GLN A 186 -20.83 -6.24 8.92
C GLN A 186 -21.39 -6.38 10.35
N GLN A 187 -20.86 -7.30 11.17
CA GLN A 187 -21.26 -7.43 12.58
C GLN A 187 -20.87 -6.19 13.39
N VAL A 188 -19.64 -5.71 13.26
CA VAL A 188 -19.19 -4.48 13.93
C VAL A 188 -20.06 -3.29 13.48
N ARG A 189 -20.31 -3.14 12.18
CA ARG A 189 -21.19 -2.10 11.68
C ARG A 189 -22.58 -2.15 12.29
N LYS A 190 -23.20 -3.34 12.31
CA LYS A 190 -24.59 -3.53 12.82
C LYS A 190 -24.69 -3.36 14.33
N ARG A 191 -23.68 -3.84 15.08
CA ARG A 191 -23.79 -3.96 16.54
C ARG A 191 -23.16 -2.77 17.27
N VAL A 192 -22.11 -2.19 16.70
CA VAL A 192 -21.33 -1.11 17.33
C VAL A 192 -21.60 0.23 16.66
N VAL A 193 -21.39 0.37 15.36
CA VAL A 193 -21.55 1.67 14.67
C VAL A 193 -23.02 2.11 14.68
N ARG A 194 -23.93 1.26 14.22
CA ARG A 194 -25.38 1.60 14.18
C ARG A 194 -25.61 2.91 13.42
N ASP A 195 -26.18 3.93 14.09
CA ASP A 195 -26.45 5.27 13.58
C ASP A 195 -25.46 6.33 14.10
N ARG A 196 -24.37 5.89 14.76
CA ARG A 196 -23.33 6.80 15.28
C ARG A 196 -22.39 7.26 14.18
N ASP A 197 -21.91 8.49 14.30
CA ASP A 197 -20.91 9.05 13.39
C ASP A 197 -19.51 8.52 13.76
N VAL A 198 -19.26 7.28 13.39
CA VAL A 198 -18.01 6.54 13.66
C VAL A 198 -17.59 5.81 12.39
N ILE A 199 -16.33 5.96 12.03
CA ILE A 199 -15.73 5.33 10.86
C ILE A 199 -15.20 3.93 11.23
N ILE A 200 -15.48 2.93 10.41
CA ILE A 200 -14.77 1.64 10.46
C ILE A 200 -13.54 1.76 9.60
N SER A 201 -12.38 1.54 10.21
CA SER A 201 -11.08 1.34 9.59
C SER A 201 -10.74 -0.14 9.56
N VAL A 202 -9.93 -0.56 8.60
CA VAL A 202 -9.38 -1.92 8.54
C VAL A 202 -7.89 -1.90 8.26
N HIS A 203 -7.18 -2.87 8.84
CA HIS A 203 -5.76 -3.09 8.70
C HIS A 203 -5.50 -4.56 8.43
N CYS A 204 -4.90 -4.92 7.32
CA CYS A 204 -4.73 -6.30 6.92
C CYS A 204 -3.27 -6.64 6.64
N HIS A 205 -2.74 -7.65 7.35
CA HIS A 205 -1.46 -8.27 7.00
C HIS A 205 -1.61 -9.30 5.87
N ASN A 206 -0.49 -9.58 5.20
CA ASN A 206 -0.48 -10.28 3.91
C ASN A 206 0.07 -11.71 4.00
N ASP A 207 0.02 -12.35 5.17
CA ASP A 207 0.62 -13.67 5.40
C ASP A 207 0.07 -14.77 4.48
N LEU A 208 -1.20 -14.69 4.12
CA LEU A 208 -1.83 -15.56 3.12
C LEU A 208 -1.93 -14.95 1.71
N GLY A 209 -1.36 -13.75 1.49
CA GLY A 209 -1.48 -13.04 0.21
C GLY A 209 -2.87 -12.44 -0.03
N LEU A 210 -3.67 -12.21 1.03
CA LEU A 210 -5.06 -11.78 0.92
C LEU A 210 -5.32 -10.36 1.46
N ALA A 211 -4.31 -9.63 1.89
CA ALA A 211 -4.47 -8.33 2.55
C ALA A 211 -5.28 -7.32 1.71
N VAL A 212 -4.96 -7.18 0.43
CA VAL A 212 -5.68 -6.28 -0.49
C VAL A 212 -7.11 -6.78 -0.71
N ALA A 213 -7.29 -8.08 -0.91
CA ALA A 213 -8.62 -8.66 -1.13
C ALA A 213 -9.52 -8.50 0.11
N ASN A 214 -8.97 -8.68 1.32
CA ASN A 214 -9.67 -8.47 2.58
C ASN A 214 -10.04 -6.99 2.75
N SER A 215 -9.14 -6.06 2.45
CA SER A 215 -9.39 -4.62 2.54
C SER A 215 -10.52 -4.19 1.59
N LEU A 216 -10.51 -4.66 0.34
CA LEU A 216 -11.58 -4.37 -0.63
C LEU A 216 -12.93 -4.96 -0.16
N ALA A 217 -12.94 -6.19 0.34
CA ALA A 217 -14.14 -6.83 0.88
C ALA A 217 -14.70 -6.07 2.10
N ALA A 218 -13.82 -5.51 2.95
CA ALA A 218 -14.21 -4.68 4.08
C ALA A 218 -14.82 -3.33 3.63
N ILE A 219 -14.29 -2.71 2.58
CA ILE A 219 -14.87 -1.48 2.00
C ILE A 219 -16.30 -1.76 1.51
N GLU A 220 -16.53 -2.85 0.80
CA GLU A 220 -17.87 -3.27 0.36
C GLU A 220 -18.79 -3.58 1.56
N ALA A 221 -18.26 -4.11 2.66
CA ALA A 221 -18.98 -4.38 3.91
C ALA A 221 -19.31 -3.12 4.72
N GLY A 222 -18.68 -1.97 4.42
CA GLY A 222 -18.98 -0.69 5.06
C GLY A 222 -17.82 0.02 5.73
N ALA A 223 -16.59 -0.49 5.63
CA ALA A 223 -15.40 0.25 6.03
C ALA A 223 -15.22 1.51 5.16
N ARG A 224 -14.71 2.59 5.74
CA ARG A 224 -14.49 3.87 5.06
C ARG A 224 -13.09 4.43 5.28
N GLN A 225 -12.25 3.68 5.95
CA GLN A 225 -10.82 3.91 6.04
C GLN A 225 -10.08 2.59 5.86
N VAL A 226 -8.93 2.62 5.18
CA VAL A 226 -8.02 1.47 5.03
C VAL A 226 -6.62 1.89 5.43
N GLU A 227 -6.05 1.16 6.38
CA GLU A 227 -4.63 1.23 6.69
C GLU A 227 -3.84 0.37 5.69
N CYS A 228 -2.83 0.95 5.09
CA CYS A 228 -2.01 0.29 4.09
C CYS A 228 -0.61 0.92 4.04
N THR A 229 0.28 0.33 3.25
CA THR A 229 1.65 0.85 3.10
C THR A 229 2.05 0.92 1.63
N ILE A 230 2.94 1.84 1.31
CA ILE A 230 3.61 1.83 0.00
C ILE A 230 4.34 0.49 -0.17
N ASN A 231 4.19 -0.14 -1.33
CA ASN A 231 4.77 -1.43 -1.69
C ASN A 231 4.30 -2.61 -0.82
N GLY A 232 3.36 -2.39 0.09
CA GLY A 232 2.91 -3.42 1.02
C GLY A 232 3.96 -3.82 2.06
N ILE A 233 4.95 -2.97 2.37
CA ILE A 233 5.95 -3.29 3.40
C ILE A 233 5.31 -3.39 4.78
N GLY A 234 5.91 -4.15 5.70
CA GLY A 234 5.43 -4.34 7.06
C GLY A 234 5.94 -5.63 7.68
N GLU A 235 5.50 -5.90 8.90
CA GLU A 235 5.88 -7.11 9.62
C GLU A 235 5.59 -8.38 8.82
N ARG A 236 6.47 -9.38 8.91
CA ARG A 236 6.38 -10.70 8.27
C ARG A 236 6.22 -10.61 6.73
N ALA A 237 5.01 -10.89 6.19
CA ALA A 237 4.71 -10.82 4.76
C ALA A 237 4.24 -9.42 4.31
N GLY A 238 4.20 -8.45 5.23
CA GLY A 238 3.82 -7.08 4.97
C GLY A 238 2.32 -6.80 5.15
N ASN A 239 1.92 -5.61 4.72
CA ASN A 239 0.57 -5.06 4.80
C ASN A 239 -0.15 -5.11 3.44
N ALA A 240 -1.39 -4.68 3.43
CA ALA A 240 -2.08 -4.35 2.19
C ALA A 240 -1.33 -3.24 1.44
N SER A 241 -1.08 -3.46 0.14
CA SER A 241 -0.40 -2.48 -0.72
C SER A 241 -1.30 -1.31 -1.06
N LEU A 242 -0.88 -0.08 -0.76
CA LEU A 242 -1.61 1.14 -1.06
C LEU A 242 -1.94 1.25 -2.55
N GLU A 243 -0.94 1.08 -3.42
CA GLU A 243 -1.07 1.18 -4.86
C GLU A 243 -2.07 0.17 -5.44
N GLU A 244 -2.15 -1.03 -4.87
CA GLU A 244 -3.06 -2.08 -5.33
C GLU A 244 -4.51 -1.78 -4.93
N ILE A 245 -4.74 -1.30 -3.70
CA ILE A 245 -6.08 -0.88 -3.25
C ILE A 245 -6.58 0.28 -4.10
N VAL A 246 -5.76 1.32 -4.24
CA VAL A 246 -6.14 2.55 -4.97
C VAL A 246 -6.46 2.24 -6.42
N MET A 247 -5.60 1.47 -7.10
CA MET A 247 -5.83 1.15 -8.51
C MET A 247 -6.98 0.15 -8.71
N ALA A 248 -7.23 -0.75 -7.77
CA ALA A 248 -8.43 -1.61 -7.82
C ALA A 248 -9.72 -0.77 -7.76
N LEU A 249 -9.80 0.21 -6.87
CA LEU A 249 -10.94 1.12 -6.77
C LEU A 249 -11.06 2.00 -8.02
N HIS A 250 -9.95 2.53 -8.53
CA HIS A 250 -9.91 3.40 -9.70
C HIS A 250 -10.32 2.67 -10.98
N VAL A 251 -9.73 1.52 -11.27
CA VAL A 251 -9.97 0.73 -12.50
C VAL A 251 -11.35 0.08 -12.49
N ARG A 252 -11.82 -0.36 -11.31
CA ARG A 252 -13.09 -1.08 -11.15
C ARG A 252 -14.20 -0.19 -10.57
N ALA A 253 -14.17 1.11 -10.85
CA ALA A 253 -15.22 2.05 -10.45
C ALA A 253 -16.63 1.64 -10.94
N ASP A 254 -16.70 0.77 -11.97
CA ASP A 254 -17.92 0.13 -12.46
C ASP A 254 -18.57 -0.81 -11.44
N ARG A 255 -17.75 -1.46 -10.59
CA ARG A 255 -18.18 -2.44 -9.57
C ARG A 255 -17.97 -1.95 -8.16
N LEU A 256 -16.95 -1.15 -7.96
CA LEU A 256 -16.52 -0.59 -6.68
C LEU A 256 -16.75 0.93 -6.72
N PRO A 257 -17.97 1.42 -6.41
CA PRO A 257 -18.33 2.84 -6.54
C PRO A 257 -17.73 3.66 -5.39
N PHE A 258 -16.43 3.51 -5.19
CA PHE A 258 -15.65 4.19 -4.16
C PHE A 258 -14.54 5.01 -4.79
N GLU A 259 -14.17 6.10 -4.12
CA GLU A 259 -13.07 6.96 -4.54
C GLU A 259 -12.11 7.26 -3.39
N THR A 260 -10.87 7.59 -3.72
CA THR A 260 -9.84 8.02 -2.78
C THR A 260 -9.33 9.41 -3.16
N GLY A 261 -8.55 10.04 -2.28
CA GLY A 261 -7.86 11.30 -2.57
C GLY A 261 -6.52 11.14 -3.29
N ILE A 262 -6.13 9.92 -3.61
CA ILE A 262 -4.81 9.62 -4.14
C ILE A 262 -4.63 10.10 -5.58
N LYS A 263 -3.54 10.80 -5.83
CA LYS A 263 -3.06 11.15 -7.17
C LYS A 263 -2.34 9.95 -7.75
N THR A 264 -3.02 9.17 -8.57
CA THR A 264 -2.49 7.88 -9.06
C THR A 264 -1.16 8.01 -9.79
N THR A 265 -0.90 9.14 -10.48
CA THR A 265 0.38 9.44 -11.13
C THR A 265 1.58 9.58 -10.18
N GLU A 266 1.33 9.66 -8.87
CA GLU A 266 2.37 9.72 -7.84
C GLU A 266 2.68 8.34 -7.22
N LEU A 267 1.96 7.27 -7.60
CA LEU A 267 2.13 5.92 -7.05
C LEU A 267 3.52 5.35 -7.35
N TYR A 268 3.91 5.33 -8.63
CA TYR A 268 5.23 4.83 -9.02
C TYR A 268 6.38 5.67 -8.44
N PRO A 269 6.34 7.02 -8.51
CA PRO A 269 7.35 7.85 -7.83
C PRO A 269 7.46 7.61 -6.31
N ALA A 270 6.34 7.36 -5.61
CA ALA A 270 6.36 7.03 -4.18
C ALA A 270 6.99 5.66 -3.91
N SER A 271 6.63 4.65 -4.70
CA SER A 271 7.24 3.32 -4.66
C SER A 271 8.75 3.36 -4.88
N GLN A 272 9.21 4.11 -5.89
CA GLN A 272 10.64 4.26 -6.18
C GLN A 272 11.39 5.01 -5.07
N LEU A 273 10.76 6.04 -4.49
CA LEU A 273 11.37 6.76 -3.36
C LEU A 273 11.57 5.81 -2.17
N LEU A 274 10.55 5.01 -1.83
CA LEU A 274 10.65 4.06 -0.74
C LEU A 274 11.75 3.01 -1.02
N SER A 275 11.77 2.41 -2.22
CA SER A 275 12.82 1.45 -2.62
C SER A 275 14.23 2.04 -2.47
N ASN A 276 14.42 3.30 -2.85
CA ASN A 276 15.70 3.99 -2.70
C ASN A 276 16.08 4.23 -1.21
N ILE A 277 15.09 4.48 -0.35
CA ILE A 277 15.31 4.70 1.09
C ILE A 277 15.70 3.37 1.76
N VAL A 278 14.92 2.31 1.51
CA VAL A 278 15.13 1.02 2.17
C VAL A 278 16.23 0.17 1.52
N GLY A 279 16.69 0.52 0.33
CA GLY A 279 17.83 -0.11 -0.34
C GLY A 279 17.51 -1.40 -1.09
N PHE A 280 16.23 -1.72 -1.32
CA PHE A 280 15.83 -2.86 -2.16
C PHE A 280 14.57 -2.55 -2.98
N ASP A 281 14.51 -3.12 -4.17
CA ASP A 281 13.38 -2.96 -5.08
C ASP A 281 12.24 -3.92 -4.76
N VAL A 282 11.04 -3.56 -5.22
CA VAL A 282 9.91 -4.48 -5.26
C VAL A 282 10.16 -5.63 -6.25
N GLN A 283 9.43 -6.73 -6.09
CA GLN A 283 9.49 -7.82 -7.05
C GLN A 283 9.20 -7.31 -8.48
N PRO A 284 9.91 -7.80 -9.50
CA PRO A 284 9.71 -7.34 -10.88
C PRO A 284 8.26 -7.44 -11.38
N ASN A 285 7.53 -8.44 -10.93
CA ASN A 285 6.12 -8.69 -11.25
C ASN A 285 5.15 -8.14 -10.21
N LYS A 286 5.60 -7.27 -9.29
CA LYS A 286 4.70 -6.57 -8.36
C LYS A 286 3.62 -5.85 -9.14
N ALA A 287 2.36 -6.01 -8.75
CA ALA A 287 1.27 -5.30 -9.37
C ALA A 287 1.48 -3.78 -9.31
N ILE A 288 1.02 -3.06 -10.31
CA ILE A 288 1.02 -1.59 -10.44
C ILE A 288 2.42 -0.98 -10.61
N VAL A 289 3.37 -1.26 -9.70
CA VAL A 289 4.66 -0.55 -9.60
C VAL A 289 5.88 -1.42 -9.94
N GLY A 290 5.70 -2.70 -10.18
CA GLY A 290 6.79 -3.58 -10.59
C GLY A 290 7.26 -3.25 -12.01
N ARG A 291 8.56 -3.39 -12.28
CA ARG A 291 9.14 -3.07 -13.60
C ARG A 291 8.54 -3.86 -14.77
N ASN A 292 7.91 -5.00 -14.49
CA ASN A 292 7.24 -5.83 -15.51
C ASN A 292 5.74 -5.56 -15.60
N ALA A 293 5.17 -4.67 -14.78
CA ALA A 293 3.72 -4.41 -14.73
C ALA A 293 3.17 -3.93 -16.10
N PHE A 294 4.01 -3.26 -16.89
CA PHE A 294 3.69 -2.74 -18.23
C PHE A 294 4.65 -3.27 -19.31
N ALA A 295 5.26 -4.43 -19.08
CA ALA A 295 6.22 -5.02 -20.01
C ALA A 295 5.59 -6.23 -20.72
N HIS A 296 5.67 -6.23 -22.04
CA HIS A 296 5.18 -7.32 -22.88
C HIS A 296 6.35 -7.91 -23.69
N GLU A 297 6.65 -9.19 -23.48
CA GLU A 297 7.70 -9.91 -24.23
C GLU A 297 7.11 -10.86 -25.28
N ALA A 298 5.99 -11.51 -25.01
CA ALA A 298 5.39 -12.47 -25.92
C ALA A 298 4.85 -11.78 -27.18
N GLY A 299 5.23 -12.26 -28.36
CA GLY A 299 4.88 -11.65 -29.66
C GLY A 299 3.35 -11.49 -29.88
N ILE A 300 2.53 -12.44 -29.37
CA ILE A 300 1.06 -12.34 -29.44
C ILE A 300 0.57 -11.16 -28.61
N HIS A 301 1.10 -10.96 -27.40
CA HIS A 301 0.75 -9.84 -26.53
C HIS A 301 1.24 -8.52 -27.13
N GLN A 302 2.49 -8.47 -27.60
CA GLN A 302 3.05 -7.28 -28.27
C GLN A 302 2.21 -6.86 -29.47
N HIS A 303 1.79 -7.81 -30.30
CA HIS A 303 0.92 -7.51 -31.46
C HIS A 303 -0.44 -6.94 -31.01
N GLY A 304 -1.03 -7.47 -29.95
CA GLY A 304 -2.28 -6.96 -29.39
C GLY A 304 -2.13 -5.52 -28.86
N VAL A 305 -1.11 -5.26 -28.03
CA VAL A 305 -0.85 -3.94 -27.43
C VAL A 305 -0.55 -2.88 -28.47
N ILE A 306 0.23 -3.22 -29.51
CA ILE A 306 0.56 -2.30 -30.60
C ILE A 306 -0.71 -1.87 -31.36
N ASN A 307 -1.66 -2.78 -31.59
CA ASN A 307 -2.91 -2.45 -32.26
C ASN A 307 -3.90 -1.72 -31.35
N ASN A 308 -4.03 -2.16 -30.10
CA ASN A 308 -4.83 -1.52 -29.06
C ASN A 308 -4.35 -1.96 -27.67
N PRO A 309 -3.79 -1.05 -26.84
CA PRO A 309 -3.34 -1.37 -25.47
C PRO A 309 -4.40 -2.07 -24.64
N LEU A 310 -5.68 -1.73 -24.80
CA LEU A 310 -6.80 -2.33 -24.04
C LEU A 310 -6.96 -3.84 -24.29
N CYS A 311 -6.26 -4.44 -25.25
CA CYS A 311 -6.26 -5.89 -25.42
C CYS A 311 -5.64 -6.61 -24.22
N TYR A 312 -4.67 -5.98 -23.52
CA TYR A 312 -3.93 -6.60 -22.41
C TYR A 312 -3.66 -5.64 -21.25
N GLU A 313 -4.02 -4.37 -21.35
CA GLU A 313 -3.79 -3.36 -20.32
C GLU A 313 -5.13 -2.84 -19.77
N ILE A 314 -5.29 -2.91 -18.45
CA ILE A 314 -6.47 -2.36 -17.73
C ILE A 314 -6.23 -0.94 -17.24
N MET A 315 -5.00 -0.44 -17.36
CA MET A 315 -4.53 0.90 -16.99
C MET A 315 -3.30 1.22 -17.85
N THR A 316 -2.99 2.49 -18.03
CA THR A 316 -1.78 2.90 -18.76
C THR A 316 -0.62 3.17 -17.80
N PRO A 317 0.64 3.05 -18.26
CA PRO A 317 1.82 3.40 -17.45
C PRO A 317 1.74 4.82 -16.89
N GLU A 318 1.33 5.78 -17.71
CA GLU A 318 1.23 7.20 -17.35
C GLU A 318 0.21 7.41 -16.22
N SER A 319 -0.86 6.59 -16.18
CA SER A 319 -1.90 6.68 -15.15
C SER A 319 -1.37 6.41 -13.74
N VAL A 320 -0.23 5.74 -13.61
CA VAL A 320 0.43 5.44 -12.34
C VAL A 320 1.79 6.14 -12.18
N GLY A 321 2.17 7.00 -13.14
CA GLY A 321 3.39 7.80 -13.09
C GLY A 321 4.63 7.12 -13.68
N VAL A 322 4.46 6.05 -14.46
CA VAL A 322 5.53 5.45 -15.27
C VAL A 322 5.64 6.22 -16.58
N THR A 323 6.84 6.66 -16.94
CA THR A 323 7.07 7.60 -18.07
C THR A 323 7.03 6.97 -19.46
N ALA A 324 7.12 5.65 -19.58
CA ALA A 324 7.03 4.97 -20.89
C ALA A 324 6.73 3.46 -20.72
N ASN A 325 5.99 2.90 -21.68
CA ASN A 325 5.92 1.46 -21.91
C ASN A 325 7.28 0.93 -22.36
N SER A 326 7.74 -0.17 -21.81
CA SER A 326 8.92 -0.86 -22.30
C SER A 326 8.52 -2.11 -23.09
N LEU A 327 8.60 -2.06 -24.42
CA LEU A 327 8.66 -3.27 -25.22
C LEU A 327 9.98 -3.98 -24.91
N VAL A 328 9.92 -4.97 -24.03
CA VAL A 328 11.08 -5.78 -23.69
C VAL A 328 11.27 -6.80 -24.81
N LEU A 329 12.40 -6.71 -25.51
CA LEU A 329 12.75 -7.71 -26.52
C LEU A 329 13.45 -8.90 -25.85
N GLY A 330 12.93 -10.10 -26.11
CA GLY A 330 13.43 -11.35 -25.57
C GLY A 330 13.07 -12.55 -26.45
N LYS A 331 13.28 -13.74 -25.93
CA LYS A 331 13.12 -15.01 -26.64
C LYS A 331 11.76 -15.19 -27.36
N HIS A 332 10.71 -14.59 -26.81
CA HIS A 332 9.32 -14.73 -27.28
C HIS A 332 8.84 -13.54 -28.12
N SER A 333 9.71 -12.55 -28.38
CA SER A 333 9.35 -11.38 -29.17
C SER A 333 9.24 -11.71 -30.66
N GLY A 334 8.19 -11.13 -31.30
CA GLY A 334 7.93 -11.32 -32.72
C GLY A 334 8.71 -10.34 -33.60
N ARG A 335 8.71 -10.59 -34.93
CA ARG A 335 9.36 -9.71 -35.95
C ARG A 335 8.85 -8.29 -35.89
N HIS A 336 7.57 -8.10 -35.66
CA HIS A 336 6.95 -6.76 -35.63
C HIS A 336 7.51 -5.90 -34.49
N ALA A 337 7.67 -6.47 -33.29
CA ALA A 337 8.27 -5.77 -32.15
C ALA A 337 9.74 -5.42 -32.41
N LEU A 338 10.50 -6.32 -33.06
CA LEU A 338 11.87 -6.05 -33.43
C LEU A 338 11.96 -4.92 -34.48
N ALA A 339 11.07 -4.90 -35.48
CA ALA A 339 11.01 -3.83 -36.49
C ALA A 339 10.71 -2.48 -35.84
N LEU A 340 9.71 -2.40 -34.96
CA LEU A 340 9.38 -1.18 -34.23
C LEU A 340 10.56 -0.67 -33.40
N ARG A 341 11.27 -1.56 -32.72
CA ARG A 341 12.43 -1.15 -31.93
C ARG A 341 13.56 -0.59 -32.79
N TYR A 342 13.80 -1.17 -33.95
CA TYR A 342 14.76 -0.60 -34.92
C TYR A 342 14.32 0.78 -35.40
N MET A 343 13.06 0.98 -35.70
CA MET A 343 12.51 2.27 -36.07
C MET A 343 12.66 3.32 -34.94
N GLU A 344 12.37 2.95 -33.70
CA GLU A 344 12.60 3.81 -32.53
C GLU A 344 14.07 4.18 -32.33
N LEU A 345 14.99 3.27 -32.69
CA LEU A 345 16.44 3.52 -32.67
C LEU A 345 16.93 4.30 -33.88
N GLY A 346 16.03 4.70 -34.79
CA GLY A 346 16.36 5.50 -35.98
C GLY A 346 16.86 4.68 -37.17
N TYR A 347 16.63 3.37 -37.20
CA TYR A 347 17.00 2.51 -38.31
C TYR A 347 15.78 2.18 -39.17
N ASP A 348 15.84 2.54 -40.43
CA ASP A 348 14.88 2.12 -41.48
C ASP A 348 15.41 0.83 -42.12
N ILE A 349 14.72 -0.29 -41.89
CA ILE A 349 15.14 -1.62 -42.35
C ILE A 349 14.12 -2.22 -43.30
N THR A 350 14.61 -2.80 -44.39
CA THR A 350 13.76 -3.50 -45.32
C THR A 350 13.23 -4.83 -44.76
N PRO A 351 12.14 -5.38 -45.32
CA PRO A 351 11.63 -6.71 -44.88
C PRO A 351 12.67 -7.83 -44.96
N ALA A 352 13.56 -7.79 -45.99
CA ALA A 352 14.61 -8.79 -46.15
C ALA A 352 15.69 -8.66 -45.07
N GLU A 353 16.11 -7.45 -44.74
CA GLU A 353 17.04 -7.20 -43.61
C GLU A 353 16.45 -7.57 -42.27
N LEU A 354 15.15 -7.29 -42.05
CA LEU A 354 14.45 -7.70 -40.86
C LEU A 354 14.43 -9.23 -40.68
N ASP A 355 14.24 -9.98 -41.74
CA ASP A 355 14.25 -11.46 -41.70
C ASP A 355 15.61 -12.01 -41.27
N VAL A 356 16.70 -11.44 -41.76
CA VAL A 356 18.06 -11.82 -41.39
C VAL A 356 18.36 -11.39 -39.95
N ALA A 357 18.00 -10.16 -39.57
CA ALA A 357 18.17 -9.63 -38.24
C ALA A 357 17.36 -10.44 -37.24
N TYR A 358 16.12 -10.83 -37.54
CA TYR A 358 15.26 -11.63 -36.68
C TYR A 358 15.83 -13.02 -36.43
N LYS A 359 16.39 -13.67 -37.42
CA LYS A 359 17.07 -14.96 -37.25
C LYS A 359 18.28 -14.86 -36.33
N SER A 360 19.06 -13.80 -36.46
CA SER A 360 20.21 -13.54 -35.57
C SER A 360 19.76 -13.16 -34.16
N PHE A 361 18.68 -12.38 -34.03
CA PHE A 361 18.06 -11.99 -32.78
C PHE A 361 17.54 -13.20 -31.99
N THR A 362 16.81 -14.14 -32.63
CA THR A 362 16.32 -15.34 -31.94
C THR A 362 17.45 -16.20 -31.43
N ASN A 363 18.55 -16.38 -32.21
CA ASN A 363 19.74 -17.09 -31.76
C ASN A 363 20.45 -16.40 -30.59
N LEU A 364 20.45 -15.07 -30.55
CA LEU A 364 20.97 -14.30 -29.41
C LEU A 364 20.08 -14.44 -28.18
N ALA A 365 18.76 -14.31 -28.34
CA ALA A 365 17.79 -14.39 -27.27
C ALA A 365 17.71 -15.78 -26.62
N ASP A 366 18.05 -16.85 -27.34
CA ASP A 366 18.20 -18.19 -26.78
C ASP A 366 19.38 -18.31 -25.78
N ARG A 367 20.36 -17.43 -25.89
CA ARG A 367 21.61 -17.47 -25.11
C ARG A 367 21.72 -16.34 -24.08
N LYS A 368 21.01 -15.23 -24.30
CA LYS A 368 21.10 -14.01 -23.49
C LYS A 368 19.71 -13.61 -22.97
N LYS A 369 19.53 -13.61 -21.65
CA LYS A 369 18.24 -13.32 -21.00
C LYS A 369 17.77 -11.87 -21.15
N ARG A 370 18.70 -10.92 -21.28
CA ARG A 370 18.38 -9.49 -21.48
C ARG A 370 19.03 -9.00 -22.76
N ILE A 371 18.22 -8.52 -23.69
CA ILE A 371 18.64 -7.93 -24.94
C ILE A 371 18.64 -6.42 -24.74
N TYR A 372 19.75 -5.77 -25.08
CA TYR A 372 19.91 -4.32 -25.03
C TYR A 372 19.96 -3.74 -26.45
N ASP A 373 19.70 -2.45 -26.58
CA ASP A 373 19.74 -1.75 -27.88
C ASP A 373 21.08 -1.93 -28.59
N GLN A 374 22.20 -1.93 -27.85
CA GLN A 374 23.52 -2.17 -28.38
C GLN A 374 23.67 -3.55 -29.04
N ASP A 375 22.98 -4.55 -28.49
CA ASP A 375 22.95 -5.88 -29.09
C ASP A 375 22.25 -5.84 -30.45
N LEU A 376 21.11 -5.15 -30.54
CA LEU A 376 20.31 -5.02 -31.73
C LEU A 376 21.10 -4.27 -32.84
N ILE A 377 21.75 -3.17 -32.49
CA ILE A 377 22.61 -2.40 -33.39
C ILE A 377 23.76 -3.28 -33.91
N SER A 378 24.35 -4.10 -33.08
CA SER A 378 25.42 -5.02 -33.46
C SER A 378 24.95 -6.10 -34.43
N LEU A 379 23.71 -6.55 -34.35
CA LEU A 379 23.11 -7.50 -35.29
C LEU A 379 22.97 -6.89 -36.71
N LEU A 380 22.56 -5.63 -36.84
CA LEU A 380 22.49 -4.93 -38.13
C LEU A 380 23.87 -4.78 -38.78
N SER A 381 24.89 -4.42 -38.00
CA SER A 381 26.25 -4.25 -38.51
C SER A 381 26.86 -5.56 -39.05
N SER A 382 26.46 -6.70 -38.46
CA SER A 382 26.90 -8.03 -38.90
C SER A 382 26.16 -8.48 -40.18
N THR A 383 24.91 -8.07 -40.37
CA THR A 383 24.13 -8.40 -41.58
C THR A 383 24.59 -7.61 -42.80
N ALA A 384 24.96 -6.34 -42.64
CA ALA A 384 25.56 -5.53 -43.71
C ALA A 384 26.92 -6.08 -44.20
N ARG A 385 27.67 -6.77 -43.32
CA ARG A 385 28.94 -7.46 -43.67
C ARG A 385 28.73 -8.83 -44.33
N ALA A 386 27.59 -9.48 -44.11
CA ALA A 386 27.27 -10.78 -44.70
C ALA A 386 26.60 -10.66 -46.08
N ALA A 387 26.13 -9.46 -46.45
CA ALA A 387 25.55 -9.14 -47.77
C ALA A 387 26.55 -8.47 -48.74
N ALA A 388 27.75 -8.14 -48.26
CA ALA A 388 28.87 -7.66 -49.07
C ALA A 388 29.90 -8.81 -49.30
#